data_f457e9c154be8a27f061a27207533a58
#
_entry.id   f457e9c154be8a27f061a27207533a58
#
_cell.length_a   1.000
_cell.length_b   1.000
_cell.length_c   1.000
_cell.angle_alpha   90.00
_cell.angle_beta   90.00
_cell.angle_gamma   90.00
#
_symmetry.space_group_name_H-M   'P 1'
#
loop_
_entity.id
_entity.type
_entity.pdbx_description
1 polymer ?
#
loop_
_entity_poly.entity_id
_entity_poly.type
_entity_poly.pdbx_seq_one_letter_code
_entity_poly.pdbx_strand_id
1 'polypeptide(L)'
;MNPRAVIYCSKHGSTKQIAKMIADKYNLPLINIMHINGYSFQEVPVIFCGWIKKGKIQGLVKAKNLFSCIEIVAVGSMPSNESSRLKLKYENNIDKQIFTYVQSKPYIEPTLKEKIWISLFEPTLQKRFIRKEIRIEHEYTI
;
A
#
# COMPACT_ATOMS: atom_id res chain seq x y z
N MET A 1 -10.53 2.56 15.17
CA MET A 1 -10.71 1.15 14.85
C MET A 1 -9.38 0.58 14.37
N ASN A 2 -8.99 -0.52 14.92
CA ASN A 2 -7.70 -1.10 14.59
C ASN A 2 -7.80 -2.11 13.46
N PRO A 3 -6.87 -2.08 12.52
CA PRO A 3 -6.91 -3.03 11.42
C PRO A 3 -6.62 -4.45 11.92
N ARG A 4 -7.21 -5.42 11.26
CA ARG A 4 -7.06 -6.81 11.62
C ARG A 4 -6.17 -7.57 10.64
N ALA A 5 -5.87 -7.00 9.50
CA ALA A 5 -5.05 -7.66 8.50
C ALA A 5 -4.55 -6.65 7.48
N VAL A 6 -3.52 -7.01 6.74
CA VAL A 6 -3.05 -6.25 5.59
C VAL A 6 -3.37 -7.08 4.36
N ILE A 7 -4.16 -6.50 3.46
CA ILE A 7 -4.58 -7.16 2.22
C ILE A 7 -3.82 -6.50 1.09
N TYR A 8 -3.32 -7.26 0.13
CA TYR A 8 -2.58 -6.64 -0.95
C TYR A 8 -2.92 -7.22 -2.31
N CYS A 9 -2.65 -6.41 -3.34
CA CYS A 9 -2.71 -6.83 -4.73
C CYS A 9 -1.42 -6.37 -5.38
N SER A 10 -0.61 -7.31 -5.86
CA SER A 10 0.72 -6.99 -6.39
C SER A 10 0.93 -7.68 -7.72
N LYS A 11 1.64 -7.01 -8.63
CA LYS A 11 1.97 -7.60 -9.91
C LYS A 11 3.41 -8.08 -9.94
N HIS A 12 4.34 -7.24 -9.54
CA HIS A 12 5.77 -7.58 -9.63
C HIS A 12 6.47 -7.68 -8.28
N GLY A 13 5.71 -7.71 -7.21
CA GLY A 13 6.29 -7.92 -5.89
C GLY A 13 6.59 -6.67 -5.09
N SER A 14 6.63 -5.49 -5.70
CA SER A 14 6.92 -4.27 -4.95
C SER A 14 5.83 -3.98 -3.94
N THR A 15 4.58 -4.09 -4.35
CA THR A 15 3.46 -3.82 -3.46
C THR A 15 3.43 -4.85 -2.34
N LYS A 16 3.74 -6.10 -2.67
CA LYS A 16 3.77 -7.15 -1.65
C LYS A 16 4.83 -6.85 -0.60
N GLN A 17 5.99 -6.35 -1.03
CA GLN A 17 7.04 -6.03 -0.08
C GLN A 17 6.64 -4.91 0.85
N ILE A 18 5.98 -3.88 0.32
CA ILE A 18 5.50 -2.80 1.15
C ILE A 18 4.44 -3.30 2.11
N ALA A 19 3.51 -4.12 1.61
CA ALA A 19 2.46 -4.68 2.45
C ALA A 19 3.05 -5.54 3.56
N LYS A 20 4.11 -6.30 3.23
CA LYS A 20 4.75 -7.14 4.23
C LYS A 20 5.41 -6.30 5.31
N MET A 21 6.03 -5.20 4.93
CA MET A 21 6.66 -4.34 5.92
C MET A 21 5.62 -3.75 6.86
N ILE A 22 4.47 -3.37 6.34
CA ILE A 22 3.39 -2.83 7.16
C ILE A 22 2.85 -3.93 8.08
N ALA A 23 2.64 -5.12 7.54
CA ALA A 23 2.12 -6.23 8.33
C ALA A 23 3.08 -6.59 9.45
N ASP A 24 4.38 -6.62 9.16
CA ASP A 24 5.38 -6.93 10.18
C ASP A 24 5.42 -5.85 11.26
N LYS A 25 5.31 -4.59 10.85
CA LYS A 25 5.36 -3.49 11.80
C LYS A 25 4.22 -3.55 12.80
N TYR A 26 3.03 -3.90 12.34
CA TYR A 26 1.85 -3.93 13.19
C TYR A 26 1.48 -5.35 13.65
N ASN A 27 2.31 -6.31 13.30
CA ASN A 27 2.09 -7.71 13.68
C ASN A 27 0.72 -8.20 13.21
N LEU A 28 0.45 -7.99 11.94
CA LEU A 28 -0.83 -8.36 11.33
C LEU A 28 -0.62 -9.43 10.27
N PRO A 29 -1.63 -10.25 10.01
CA PRO A 29 -1.52 -11.22 8.93
C PRO A 29 -1.51 -10.51 7.58
N LEU A 30 -0.83 -11.11 6.61
CA LEU A 30 -0.68 -10.57 5.27
C LEU A 30 -1.41 -11.50 4.31
N ILE A 31 -2.37 -10.95 3.56
CA ILE A 31 -3.23 -11.77 2.72
C ILE A 31 -3.30 -11.21 1.31
N ASN A 32 -3.11 -12.08 0.32
CA ASN A 32 -3.23 -11.70 -1.07
C ASN A 32 -4.71 -11.67 -1.45
N ILE A 33 -5.17 -10.55 -1.98
CA ILE A 33 -6.58 -10.41 -2.33
C ILE A 33 -7.03 -11.46 -3.34
N MET A 34 -6.12 -11.95 -4.16
CA MET A 34 -6.47 -12.93 -5.17
C MET A 34 -6.78 -14.29 -4.57
N HIS A 35 -6.40 -14.53 -3.34
CA HIS A 35 -6.67 -15.80 -2.68
C HIS A 35 -7.95 -15.78 -1.85
N ILE A 36 -8.69 -14.68 -1.89
CA ILE A 36 -9.91 -14.57 -1.12
C ILE A 36 -11.10 -14.82 -2.02
N ASN A 37 -11.93 -15.76 -1.62
CA ASN A 37 -13.12 -16.08 -2.38
C ASN A 37 -14.36 -15.57 -1.72
N GLY A 38 -15.32 -15.35 -2.47
CA GLY A 38 -16.69 -15.13 -2.28
C GLY A 38 -17.35 -14.72 -0.96
N TYR A 39 -16.74 -14.78 0.16
CA TYR A 39 -17.41 -14.40 1.39
C TYR A 39 -17.16 -12.94 1.69
N SER A 40 -18.15 -12.30 2.25
CA SER A 40 -18.02 -10.90 2.63
C SER A 40 -17.52 -10.80 4.05
N PHE A 41 -16.54 -9.92 4.27
CA PHE A 41 -16.01 -9.66 5.59
C PHE A 41 -16.15 -8.16 5.86
N GLN A 42 -17.28 -7.59 5.52
CA GLN A 42 -17.45 -6.13 5.48
C GLN A 42 -17.19 -5.43 6.78
N GLU A 43 -17.31 -6.12 7.88
CA GLU A 43 -17.07 -5.48 9.16
C GLU A 43 -15.62 -5.62 9.62
N VAL A 44 -14.80 -6.32 8.88
CA VAL A 44 -13.40 -6.51 9.27
C VAL A 44 -12.58 -5.35 8.76
N PRO A 45 -11.97 -4.56 9.64
CA PRO A 45 -11.14 -3.43 9.21
C PRO A 45 -9.79 -3.92 8.73
N VAL A 46 -9.35 -3.43 7.59
CA VAL A 46 -8.08 -3.86 7.01
C VAL A 46 -7.32 -2.66 6.44
N ILE A 47 -6.02 -2.86 6.24
CA ILE A 47 -5.19 -1.96 5.48
C ILE A 47 -5.05 -2.59 4.11
N PHE A 48 -5.34 -1.86 3.05
CA PHE A 48 -5.22 -2.40 1.70
C PHE A 48 -4.05 -1.75 0.96
N CYS A 49 -3.22 -2.56 0.33
CA CYS A 49 -2.09 -2.08 -0.47
C CYS A 49 -2.30 -2.55 -1.90
N GLY A 50 -2.31 -1.63 -2.85
CA GLY A 50 -2.49 -1.99 -4.26
C GLY A 50 -1.59 -1.19 -5.17
N TRP A 51 -1.22 -1.80 -6.31
CA TRP A 51 -0.41 -1.10 -7.29
C TRP A 51 -1.32 -0.31 -8.24
N ILE A 52 -0.75 0.70 -8.87
CA ILE A 52 -1.53 1.61 -9.71
C ILE A 52 -1.34 1.26 -11.18
N LYS A 53 -2.45 1.14 -11.90
CA LYS A 53 -2.43 0.94 -13.33
C LYS A 53 -3.41 1.91 -13.93
N LYS A 54 -2.91 2.82 -14.76
CA LYS A 54 -3.74 3.82 -15.44
C LYS A 54 -4.63 4.58 -14.46
N GLY A 55 -4.06 5.01 -13.36
CA GLY A 55 -4.77 5.81 -12.39
C GLY A 55 -5.67 5.03 -11.44
N LYS A 56 -5.75 3.72 -11.60
CA LYS A 56 -6.62 2.89 -10.76
C LYS A 56 -5.79 2.01 -9.85
N ILE A 57 -6.21 1.94 -8.61
CA ILE A 57 -5.53 1.09 -7.63
C ILE A 57 -6.09 -0.32 -7.78
N GLN A 58 -5.23 -1.22 -8.20
CA GLN A 58 -5.66 -2.56 -8.56
C GLN A 58 -6.08 -3.34 -7.32
N GLY A 59 -7.21 -4.02 -7.42
CA GLY A 59 -7.75 -4.82 -6.33
C GLY A 59 -8.58 -4.03 -5.33
N LEU A 60 -8.60 -2.70 -5.44
CA LEU A 60 -9.29 -1.90 -4.43
C LEU A 60 -10.79 -2.12 -4.43
N VAL A 61 -11.41 -2.21 -5.60
CA VAL A 61 -12.85 -2.41 -5.67
C VAL A 61 -13.23 -3.72 -4.98
N LYS A 62 -12.49 -4.78 -5.25
CA LYS A 62 -12.75 -6.05 -4.61
C LYS A 62 -12.55 -5.95 -3.11
N ALA A 63 -11.48 -5.30 -2.69
CA ALA A 63 -11.20 -5.16 -1.27
C ALA A 63 -12.30 -4.37 -0.55
N LYS A 64 -12.78 -3.30 -1.17
CA LYS A 64 -13.83 -2.49 -0.56
C LYS A 64 -15.14 -3.25 -0.49
N ASN A 65 -15.37 -4.17 -1.41
CA ASN A 65 -16.58 -4.98 -1.37
C ASN A 65 -16.51 -6.08 -0.32
N LEU A 66 -15.31 -6.53 0.02
CA LEU A 66 -15.16 -7.62 0.96
C LEU A 66 -14.85 -7.18 2.38
N PHE A 67 -14.18 -6.04 2.53
CA PHE A 67 -13.70 -5.61 3.85
C PHE A 67 -14.02 -4.15 4.10
N SER A 68 -13.78 -3.72 5.31
CA SER A 68 -13.81 -2.31 5.66
C SER A 68 -12.39 -1.79 5.51
N CYS A 69 -12.07 -1.17 4.38
CA CYS A 69 -10.73 -0.66 4.15
C CYS A 69 -10.59 0.67 4.88
N ILE A 70 -9.87 0.66 6.00
CA ILE A 70 -9.72 1.88 6.79
C ILE A 70 -8.47 2.66 6.37
N GLU A 71 -7.53 2.01 5.73
CA GLU A 71 -6.36 2.69 5.21
C GLU A 71 -6.03 2.09 3.86
N ILE A 72 -5.72 2.93 2.89
CA ILE A 72 -5.41 2.50 1.54
C ILE A 72 -4.03 3.01 1.18
N VAL A 73 -3.14 2.08 0.79
CA VAL A 73 -1.78 2.40 0.40
C VAL A 73 -1.65 2.11 -1.08
N ALA A 74 -1.41 3.14 -1.86
CA ALA A 74 -1.25 3.00 -3.31
C ALA A 74 0.24 3.01 -3.63
N VAL A 75 0.68 2.06 -4.44
CA VAL A 75 2.08 1.93 -4.80
C VAL A 75 2.24 2.17 -6.28
N GLY A 76 3.04 3.14 -6.64
CA GLY A 76 3.26 3.48 -8.03
C GLY A 76 4.67 3.96 -8.28
N SER A 77 5.02 4.15 -9.56
CA SER A 77 6.37 4.56 -9.92
C SER A 77 6.50 6.06 -10.15
N MET A 78 5.38 6.76 -10.24
CA MET A 78 5.44 8.19 -10.53
C MET A 78 5.77 9.00 -9.29
N PRO A 79 6.41 10.14 -9.43
CA PRO A 79 6.68 10.99 -8.27
C PRO A 79 5.38 11.44 -7.62
N SER A 80 5.41 11.55 -6.32
CA SER A 80 4.24 11.96 -5.57
C SER A 80 4.21 13.46 -5.44
N ASN A 81 3.07 14.07 -5.70
CA ASN A 81 2.84 15.45 -5.36
C ASN A 81 1.37 15.58 -4.99
N GLU A 82 1.02 16.70 -4.42
CA GLU A 82 -0.32 16.86 -3.89
C GLU A 82 -1.39 16.72 -4.95
N SER A 83 -1.16 17.28 -6.11
CA SER A 83 -2.13 17.23 -7.19
C SER A 83 -2.38 15.80 -7.65
N SER A 84 -1.31 15.02 -7.82
CA SER A 84 -1.43 13.63 -8.23
C SER A 84 -2.16 12.81 -7.18
N ARG A 85 -1.86 13.06 -5.91
CA ARG A 85 -2.51 12.30 -4.85
C ARG A 85 -4.00 12.60 -4.77
N LEU A 86 -4.38 13.86 -4.94
CA LEU A 86 -5.78 14.22 -4.91
C LEU A 86 -6.52 13.58 -6.10
N LYS A 87 -5.87 13.53 -7.25
CA LYS A 87 -6.48 12.92 -8.40
C LYS A 87 -6.68 11.43 -8.18
N LEU A 88 -5.68 10.77 -7.58
CA LEU A 88 -5.81 9.34 -7.28
C LEU A 88 -6.95 9.09 -6.31
N LYS A 89 -7.09 9.93 -5.29
CA LYS A 89 -8.17 9.76 -4.34
C LYS A 89 -9.51 9.90 -5.04
N TYR A 90 -9.63 10.90 -5.88
CA TYR A 90 -10.90 11.15 -6.57
C TYR A 90 -11.23 9.99 -7.53
N GLU A 91 -10.28 9.57 -8.31
CA GLU A 91 -10.53 8.54 -9.30
C GLU A 91 -10.76 7.16 -8.71
N ASN A 92 -10.37 6.95 -7.47
CA ASN A 92 -10.55 5.66 -6.82
C ASN A 92 -11.57 5.73 -5.69
N ASN A 93 -12.33 6.82 -5.63
CA ASN A 93 -13.40 6.99 -4.65
C ASN A 93 -12.92 6.80 -3.22
N ILE A 94 -11.76 7.37 -2.91
CA ILE A 94 -11.22 7.32 -1.56
C ILE A 94 -11.66 8.60 -0.89
N ASP A 95 -12.43 8.47 0.17
CA ASP A 95 -13.04 9.61 0.81
C ASP A 95 -12.68 9.70 2.29
N LYS A 96 -13.10 8.75 3.06
CA LYS A 96 -12.89 8.80 4.50
C LYS A 96 -11.70 8.00 4.95
N GLN A 97 -11.15 7.19 4.09
CA GLN A 97 -10.04 6.32 4.46
C GLN A 97 -8.74 7.12 4.52
N ILE A 98 -7.82 6.66 5.33
CA ILE A 98 -6.48 7.22 5.34
C ILE A 98 -5.82 6.78 4.05
N PHE A 99 -5.25 7.72 3.30
CA PHE A 99 -4.63 7.41 2.01
C PHE A 99 -3.16 7.73 2.05
N THR A 100 -2.35 6.77 1.62
CA THR A 100 -0.91 6.94 1.54
C THR A 100 -0.44 6.50 0.16
N TYR A 101 0.43 7.28 -0.45
CA TYR A 101 1.03 6.90 -1.72
C TYR A 101 2.51 6.62 -1.48
N VAL A 102 2.97 5.48 -1.95
CA VAL A 102 4.36 5.09 -1.84
C VAL A 102 4.93 5.00 -3.23
N GLN A 103 6.00 5.74 -3.50
CA GLN A 103 6.65 5.66 -4.78
C GLN A 103 7.61 4.48 -4.77
N SER A 104 7.50 3.64 -5.78
CA SER A 104 8.36 2.49 -5.92
C SER A 104 9.00 2.56 -7.28
N LYS A 105 10.22 2.07 -7.42
CA LYS A 105 10.87 2.04 -8.70
C LYS A 105 10.33 0.92 -9.55
N PRO A 106 10.41 1.03 -10.86
CA PRO A 106 9.99 -0.06 -11.72
C PRO A 106 10.84 -1.29 -11.42
N TYR A 107 10.32 -2.45 -11.75
CA TYR A 107 11.04 -3.69 -11.51
C TYR A 107 12.35 -3.73 -12.27
N ILE A 108 13.38 -4.25 -11.64
CA ILE A 108 14.68 -4.45 -12.26
C ILE A 108 15.25 -5.69 -11.66
N GLU A 109 16.54 -5.92 -11.83
CA GLU A 109 17.21 -7.08 -11.28
C GLU A 109 17.02 -7.15 -9.80
N PRO A 110 16.88 -8.33 -9.26
CA PRO A 110 16.67 -8.47 -7.81
C PRO A 110 17.71 -7.75 -6.96
N THR A 111 18.98 -7.88 -7.30
CA THR A 111 20.01 -7.25 -6.49
C THR A 111 19.86 -5.74 -6.49
N LEU A 112 19.54 -5.19 -7.65
CA LEU A 112 19.41 -3.77 -7.76
C LEU A 112 18.15 -3.34 -7.04
N LYS A 113 17.13 -4.17 -7.09
CA LYS A 113 15.89 -3.88 -6.41
C LYS A 113 16.11 -3.82 -4.91
N GLU A 114 16.91 -4.71 -4.37
CA GLU A 114 17.22 -4.68 -2.97
C GLU A 114 17.91 -3.40 -2.58
N LYS A 115 18.83 -2.93 -3.39
CA LYS A 115 19.53 -1.70 -3.08
C LYS A 115 18.56 -0.53 -3.09
N ILE A 116 17.61 -0.54 -4.01
CA ILE A 116 16.62 0.51 -4.08
C ILE A 116 15.77 0.50 -2.82
N TRP A 117 15.38 -0.68 -2.37
CA TRP A 117 14.58 -0.76 -1.16
C TRP A 117 15.35 -0.24 0.03
N ILE A 118 16.59 -0.62 0.17
CA ILE A 118 17.40 -0.14 1.26
C ILE A 118 17.50 1.36 1.22
N SER A 119 17.69 1.94 0.04
CA SER A 119 17.81 3.37 -0.04
C SER A 119 16.48 4.07 0.24
N LEU A 120 15.38 3.44 -0.05
CA LEU A 120 14.11 4.07 0.21
C LEU A 120 13.69 3.98 1.66
N PHE A 121 13.96 2.89 2.26
CA PHE A 121 13.47 2.69 3.60
C PHE A 121 14.45 2.79 4.70
N GLU A 122 15.57 3.14 4.40
CA GLU A 122 16.49 3.15 5.39
C GLU A 122 16.88 4.36 5.65
N PRO A 123 17.19 4.96 5.98
CA PRO A 123 17.70 5.03 6.92
C PRO A 123 17.36 5.30 7.74
N THR A 124 17.66 5.12 7.31
CA THR A 124 17.04 5.46 7.46
C THR A 124 16.33 4.65 7.20
N LEU A 125 16.72 3.78 6.67
CA LEU A 125 16.15 2.87 6.24
C LEU A 125 15.03 2.84 6.88
N GLN A 126 15.07 2.51 7.65
CA GLN A 126 14.03 2.42 8.27
C GLN A 126 13.54 3.71 8.45
N LYS A 127 14.26 4.62 8.60
CA LYS A 127 13.78 5.82 8.87
C LYS A 127 13.15 6.39 7.80
N ARG A 128 13.52 6.13 6.73
CA ARG A 128 12.94 6.73 5.75
C ARG A 128 11.67 6.18 5.50
N PHE A 129 11.52 5.00 5.45
CA PHE A 129 10.34 4.43 5.13
C PHE A 129 9.45 4.67 6.18
N ILE A 130 9.96 4.59 7.20
CA ILE A 130 9.22 4.77 8.24
C ILE A 130 8.97 6.13 8.31
N ARG A 131 9.73 6.93 7.79
CA ARG A 131 9.46 8.19 7.85
C ARG A 131 8.88 8.53 6.66
N LYS A 132 8.97 7.77 5.80
CA LYS A 132 8.39 8.02 4.68
C LYS A 132 7.23 7.46 4.74
N GLU A 133 7.16 6.65 5.31
CA GLU A 133 6.20 6.18 5.40
C GLU A 133 5.90 6.62 6.14
N ILE A 134 6.74 7.07 6.42
CA ILE A 134 6.67 7.58 6.78
C ILE A 134 6.78 8.47 6.31
N ARG A 135 7.11 8.80 5.88
CA ARG A 135 6.91 9.39 5.01
C ARG A 135 6.06 8.75 4.42
N ILE A 136 5.90 8.00 4.85
CA ILE A 136 5.03 7.29 4.66
C ILE A 136 4.46 7.29 5.81
N GLU A 137 4.61 7.59 6.59
CA GLU A 137 4.11 7.68 7.44
C GLU A 137 3.72 8.66 7.75
N HIS A 138 3.95 9.38 7.40
CA HIS A 138 3.54 10.25 7.45
C HIS A 138 3.25 10.68 6.80
N GLU A 139 3.70 10.25 6.09
CA GLU A 139 3.39 10.15 5.40
C GLU A 139 3.17 9.22 5.62
N TYR A 140 3.29 8.41 5.94
CA TYR A 140 2.99 7.52 6.14
C TYR A 140 2.96 7.32 6.95
N THR A 141 2.88 7.53 7.21
CA THR A 141 2.76 7.33 7.58
C THR A 141 2.51 6.87 7.78
N ILE A 142 2.68 6.64 7.36
CA ILE A 142 2.45 6.21 7.06
C ILE A 142 2.40 6.11 7.12
#